data_ea3293be2046fd59d907e57bec701f01
#
_entry.id   ea3293be2046fd59d907e57bec701f01
#
_cell.length_a   1.000
_cell.length_b   1.000
_cell.length_c   1.000
_cell.angle_alpha   90.00
_cell.angle_beta   90.00
_cell.angle_gamma   90.00
#
_symmetry.space_group_name_H-M   'P 1'
#
loop_
_entity.id
_entity.type
_entity.pdbx_description
1 polymer ?
#
loop_
_entity_poly.entity_id
_entity_poly.type
_entity_poly.pdbx_seq_one_letter_code
_entity_poly.pdbx_strand_id
1 'polypeptide(L)'
;MAGIRRRSGAHVLDIGCGTGYHLPLFAEDALRVTGVEPHPVLAGTARARTHGLGNVTVHTGVAQRLPVPDASVDVAHARWAYFFGPGCEPGLAELDRVMRRGGVAFIIDNDATRSTFGGWFRRFLPTYDPAAVERFWSARGFQREPLTMRWRFERRADFEAVVRIEFTPALADRIIAGHEGLEVDYAVNLWWRRY
;
A
#
# COMPACT_ATOMS: atom_id res chain seq x y z
N MET A 1 5.38 1.88 10.98
CA MET A 1 6.41 0.93 10.48
C MET A 1 7.73 1.06 11.25
N ALA A 2 8.38 2.22 11.32
CA ALA A 2 9.70 2.37 11.96
C ALA A 2 9.76 1.94 13.44
N GLY A 3 8.68 2.10 14.20
CA GLY A 3 8.57 1.59 15.58
C GLY A 3 8.50 0.06 15.71
N ILE A 4 8.14 -0.66 14.64
CA ILE A 4 8.02 -2.12 14.61
C ILE A 4 9.31 -2.76 14.05
N ARG A 5 9.84 -2.22 12.95
CA ARG A 5 11.08 -2.66 12.30
C ARG A 5 11.78 -1.47 11.64
N ARG A 6 13.07 -1.28 11.90
CA ARG A 6 13.91 -0.30 11.19
C ARG A 6 14.29 -0.85 9.82
N ARG A 7 14.47 0.05 8.85
CA ARG A 7 14.91 -0.28 7.47
C ARG A 7 16.42 -0.23 7.32
N SER A 8 17.11 0.39 8.27
CA SER A 8 18.57 0.58 8.20
C SER A 8 19.30 -0.76 8.00
N GLY A 9 20.08 -0.84 6.95
CA GLY A 9 20.81 -2.03 6.55
C GLY A 9 19.94 -3.21 6.03
N ALA A 10 18.64 -2.99 5.82
CA ALA A 10 17.69 -4.02 5.41
C ALA A 10 17.56 -4.11 3.88
N HIS A 11 17.17 -5.29 3.38
CA HIS A 11 16.56 -5.43 2.06
C HIS A 11 15.06 -5.15 2.19
N VAL A 12 14.60 -4.05 1.59
CA VAL A 12 13.19 -3.63 1.54
C VAL A 12 12.59 -4.05 0.20
N LEU A 13 11.45 -4.71 0.22
CA LEU A 13 10.64 -5.06 -0.95
C LEU A 13 9.35 -4.24 -0.92
N ASP A 14 9.08 -3.47 -1.97
CA ASP A 14 7.84 -2.70 -2.15
C ASP A 14 6.98 -3.37 -3.22
N ILE A 15 5.89 -4.03 -2.81
CA ILE A 15 4.98 -4.81 -3.65
C ILE A 15 3.84 -3.92 -4.10
N GLY A 16 3.68 -3.75 -5.42
CA GLY A 16 2.76 -2.76 -5.99
C GLY A 16 3.31 -1.34 -5.80
N CYS A 17 4.56 -1.11 -6.14
CA CYS A 17 5.24 0.17 -5.89
C CYS A 17 4.69 1.35 -6.72
N GLY A 18 3.81 1.09 -7.69
CA GLY A 18 3.21 2.10 -8.55
C GLY A 18 4.26 2.94 -9.27
N THR A 19 4.15 4.26 -9.18
CA THR A 19 5.13 5.21 -9.73
C THR A 19 6.40 5.33 -8.89
N GLY A 20 6.60 4.47 -7.91
CA GLY A 20 7.80 4.45 -7.07
C GLY A 20 7.89 5.57 -6.03
N TYR A 21 6.75 6.12 -5.59
CA TYR A 21 6.72 7.27 -4.68
C TYR A 21 7.49 7.04 -3.38
N HIS A 22 7.42 5.83 -2.81
CA HIS A 22 8.08 5.50 -1.54
C HIS A 22 9.52 4.99 -1.70
N LEU A 23 9.94 4.58 -2.90
CA LEU A 23 11.25 3.96 -3.11
C LEU A 23 12.42 4.86 -2.71
N PRO A 24 12.45 6.17 -3.06
CA PRO A 24 13.52 7.07 -2.59
C PRO A 24 13.60 7.16 -1.06
N LEU A 25 12.44 7.26 -0.39
CA LEU A 25 12.38 7.29 1.08
C LEU A 25 12.92 6.00 1.70
N PHE A 26 12.66 4.84 1.10
CA PHE A 26 13.22 3.59 1.57
C PHE A 26 14.73 3.50 1.31
N ALA A 27 15.19 4.06 0.21
CA ALA A 27 16.60 4.04 -0.19
C ALA A 27 17.54 4.84 0.72
N GLU A 28 17.01 5.79 1.49
CA GLU A 28 17.80 6.66 2.38
C GLU A 28 18.60 5.86 3.43
N ASP A 29 18.04 4.77 3.95
CA ASP A 29 18.64 3.99 5.03
C ASP A 29 18.68 2.47 4.78
N ALA A 30 18.00 1.97 3.75
CA ALA A 30 18.03 0.56 3.38
C ALA A 30 19.34 0.19 2.68
N LEU A 31 19.78 -1.06 2.90
CA LEU A 31 20.89 -1.65 2.13
C LEU A 31 20.51 -1.84 0.66
N ARG A 32 19.28 -2.29 0.43
CA ARG A 32 18.71 -2.57 -0.90
C ARG A 32 17.20 -2.29 -0.87
N VAL A 33 16.70 -1.75 -1.97
CA VAL A 33 15.25 -1.59 -2.21
C VAL A 33 14.89 -2.28 -3.53
N THR A 34 13.90 -3.14 -3.49
CA THR A 34 13.31 -3.75 -4.69
C THR A 34 11.86 -3.31 -4.81
N GLY A 35 11.51 -2.61 -5.89
CA GLY A 35 10.12 -2.30 -6.24
C GLY A 35 9.58 -3.32 -7.26
N VAL A 36 8.34 -3.75 -7.08
CA VAL A 36 7.64 -4.64 -8.03
C VAL A 36 6.30 -4.00 -8.38
N GLU A 37 6.06 -3.81 -9.68
CA GLU A 37 4.83 -3.18 -10.19
C GLU A 37 4.33 -3.91 -11.44
N PRO A 38 3.08 -4.39 -11.47
CA PRO A 38 2.55 -5.13 -12.61
C PRO A 38 2.33 -4.25 -13.86
N HIS A 39 2.03 -2.96 -13.70
CA HIS A 39 1.73 -2.08 -14.82
C HIS A 39 3.02 -1.51 -15.44
N PRO A 40 3.36 -1.84 -16.72
CA PRO A 40 4.66 -1.46 -17.31
C PRO A 40 4.94 0.04 -17.33
N VAL A 41 3.92 0.88 -17.56
CA VAL A 41 4.05 2.34 -17.59
C VAL A 41 4.39 2.87 -16.20
N LEU A 42 3.71 2.40 -15.15
CA LEU A 42 3.99 2.80 -13.77
C LEU A 42 5.38 2.32 -13.33
N ALA A 43 5.75 1.09 -13.66
CA ALA A 43 7.09 0.57 -13.43
C ALA A 43 8.16 1.38 -14.17
N GLY A 44 7.88 1.85 -15.39
CA GLY A 44 8.73 2.78 -16.14
C GLY A 44 8.92 4.11 -15.41
N THR A 45 7.83 4.70 -14.92
CA THR A 45 7.87 5.92 -14.11
C THR A 45 8.65 5.72 -12.80
N ALA A 46 8.47 4.58 -12.13
CA ALA A 46 9.22 4.25 -10.92
C ALA A 46 10.73 4.15 -11.21
N ARG A 47 11.14 3.48 -12.30
CA ARG A 47 12.54 3.43 -12.74
C ARG A 47 13.12 4.83 -13.02
N ALA A 48 12.36 5.67 -13.71
CA ALA A 48 12.79 7.05 -13.97
C ALA A 48 12.96 7.86 -12.66
N ARG A 49 12.01 7.72 -11.73
CA ARG A 49 12.07 8.40 -10.41
C ARG A 49 13.25 7.96 -9.57
N THR A 50 13.66 6.72 -9.67
CA THR A 50 14.76 6.13 -8.88
C THR A 50 16.07 6.10 -9.64
N HIS A 51 16.13 6.69 -10.83
CA HIS A 51 17.36 6.81 -11.62
C HIS A 51 18.45 7.50 -10.79
N GLY A 52 19.60 6.86 -10.69
CA GLY A 52 20.74 7.36 -9.88
C GLY A 52 20.76 6.86 -8.43
N LEU A 53 19.73 6.18 -7.95
CA LEU A 53 19.77 5.52 -6.63
C LEU A 53 20.40 4.11 -6.79
N GLY A 54 21.67 3.98 -6.44
CA GLY A 54 22.45 2.75 -6.68
C GLY A 54 21.98 1.51 -5.90
N ASN A 55 21.13 1.70 -4.88
CA ASN A 55 20.57 0.63 -4.06
C ASN A 55 19.11 0.31 -4.39
N VAL A 56 18.52 0.88 -5.45
CA VAL A 56 17.13 0.64 -5.87
C VAL A 56 17.07 -0.10 -7.20
N THR A 57 16.24 -1.14 -7.25
CA THR A 57 15.90 -1.87 -8.49
C THR A 57 14.38 -1.97 -8.63
N VAL A 58 13.85 -1.68 -9.81
CA VAL A 58 12.41 -1.80 -10.10
C VAL A 58 12.14 -2.83 -11.19
N HIS A 59 11.31 -3.82 -10.87
CA HIS A 59 10.88 -4.88 -11.78
C HIS A 59 9.43 -4.67 -12.21
N THR A 60 9.14 -4.98 -13.47
CA THR A 60 7.76 -5.22 -13.90
C THR A 60 7.41 -6.66 -13.53
N GLY A 61 6.40 -6.84 -12.67
CA GLY A 61 6.05 -8.16 -12.13
C GLY A 61 4.83 -8.11 -11.21
N VAL A 62 4.41 -9.27 -10.75
CA VAL A 62 3.19 -9.45 -9.94
C VAL A 62 3.53 -10.02 -8.58
N ALA A 63 2.65 -9.79 -7.58
CA ALA A 63 2.83 -10.29 -6.22
C ALA A 63 2.90 -11.82 -6.14
N GLN A 64 2.25 -12.53 -7.09
CA GLN A 64 2.22 -13.98 -7.16
C GLN A 64 3.53 -14.63 -7.68
N ARG A 65 4.50 -13.81 -8.14
CA ARG A 65 5.83 -14.25 -8.57
C ARG A 65 6.83 -13.11 -8.39
N LEU A 66 7.37 -13.01 -7.20
CA LEU A 66 8.29 -11.94 -6.81
C LEU A 66 9.71 -12.21 -7.34
N PRO A 67 10.37 -11.23 -7.97
CA PRO A 67 11.67 -11.41 -8.61
C PRO A 67 12.84 -11.29 -7.62
N VAL A 68 12.69 -11.92 -6.46
CA VAL A 68 13.72 -11.96 -5.40
C VAL A 68 13.87 -13.38 -4.88
N PRO A 69 15.08 -13.77 -4.40
CA PRO A 69 15.35 -15.11 -3.87
C PRO A 69 14.52 -15.43 -2.61
N ASP A 70 14.42 -16.72 -2.30
CA ASP A 70 13.85 -17.21 -1.06
C ASP A 70 14.58 -16.61 0.15
N ALA A 71 13.85 -16.34 1.23
CA ALA A 71 14.37 -15.87 2.51
C ALA A 71 15.39 -14.72 2.40
N SER A 72 15.18 -13.78 1.47
CA SER A 72 16.10 -12.68 1.17
C SER A 72 15.62 -11.30 1.62
N VAL A 73 14.36 -11.15 2.00
CA VAL A 73 13.71 -9.87 2.31
C VAL A 73 13.58 -9.66 3.81
N ASP A 74 14.05 -8.53 4.32
CA ASP A 74 13.93 -8.14 5.71
C ASP A 74 12.63 -7.42 6.03
N VAL A 75 12.21 -6.56 5.09
CA VAL A 75 11.02 -5.72 5.22
C VAL A 75 10.24 -5.78 3.92
N ALA A 76 9.03 -6.29 3.96
CA ALA A 76 8.09 -6.15 2.85
C ALA A 76 7.10 -5.02 3.15
N HIS A 77 6.80 -4.22 2.15
CA HIS A 77 5.80 -3.18 2.17
C HIS A 77 4.83 -3.41 1.01
N ALA A 78 3.54 -3.34 1.27
CA ALA A 78 2.50 -3.39 0.25
C ALA A 78 1.40 -2.42 0.63
N ARG A 79 1.14 -1.44 -0.23
CA ARG A 79 0.10 -0.44 -0.01
C ARG A 79 -0.92 -0.50 -1.13
N TRP A 80 -2.17 -0.88 -0.78
CA TRP A 80 -3.27 -1.07 -1.73
C TRP A 80 -2.94 -2.06 -2.87
N ALA A 81 -2.11 -3.07 -2.58
CA ALA A 81 -1.65 -4.04 -3.55
C ALA A 81 -2.28 -5.44 -3.38
N TYR A 82 -2.77 -5.78 -2.18
CA TYR A 82 -3.40 -7.07 -1.89
C TYR A 82 -4.95 -7.01 -1.83
N PHE A 83 -5.56 -5.98 -2.39
CA PHE A 83 -7.00 -5.83 -2.61
C PHE A 83 -7.89 -6.28 -1.44
N PHE A 84 -7.55 -5.84 -0.21
CA PHE A 84 -8.39 -5.98 0.99
C PHE A 84 -8.61 -7.41 1.50
N GLY A 85 -7.75 -8.36 1.19
CA GLY A 85 -7.76 -9.68 1.83
C GLY A 85 -8.08 -10.85 0.88
N PRO A 86 -9.24 -11.51 0.98
CA PRO A 86 -9.52 -12.74 0.24
C PRO A 86 -9.26 -12.63 -1.27
N GLY A 87 -8.59 -13.65 -1.84
CA GLY A 87 -8.17 -13.68 -3.24
C GLY A 87 -6.70 -13.32 -3.46
N CYS A 88 -6.00 -12.81 -2.44
CA CYS A 88 -4.56 -12.51 -2.53
C CYS A 88 -3.65 -13.66 -2.08
N GLU A 89 -4.20 -14.83 -1.75
CA GLU A 89 -3.48 -15.98 -1.20
C GLU A 89 -2.25 -16.40 -2.01
N PRO A 90 -2.27 -16.45 -3.36
CA PRO A 90 -1.05 -16.76 -4.13
C PRO A 90 0.08 -15.74 -3.91
N GLY A 91 -0.27 -14.46 -3.75
CA GLY A 91 0.71 -13.42 -3.42
C GLY A 91 1.23 -13.54 -1.99
N LEU A 92 0.42 -14.01 -1.05
CA LEU A 92 0.87 -14.27 0.32
C LEU A 92 1.79 -15.49 0.39
N ALA A 93 1.58 -16.53 -0.42
CA ALA A 93 2.50 -17.66 -0.53
C ALA A 93 3.88 -17.21 -1.04
N GLU A 94 3.92 -16.32 -2.04
CA GLU A 94 5.17 -15.70 -2.50
C GLU A 94 5.81 -14.79 -1.44
N LEU A 95 4.99 -14.03 -0.71
CA LEU A 95 5.49 -13.25 0.41
C LEU A 95 6.14 -14.15 1.47
N ASP A 96 5.51 -15.27 1.82
CA ASP A 96 6.07 -16.26 2.76
C ASP A 96 7.40 -16.84 2.24
N ARG A 97 7.52 -17.12 0.94
CA ARG A 97 8.76 -17.61 0.31
C ARG A 97 9.91 -16.62 0.45
N VAL A 98 9.66 -15.34 0.18
CA VAL A 98 10.75 -14.34 0.08
C VAL A 98 11.16 -13.76 1.42
N MET A 99 10.27 -13.79 2.42
CA MET A 99 10.58 -13.24 3.74
C MET A 99 11.59 -14.10 4.49
N ARG A 100 12.62 -13.48 5.00
CA ARG A 100 13.60 -14.16 5.86
C ARG A 100 13.10 -14.27 7.30
N ARG A 101 13.63 -15.23 8.04
CA ARG A 101 13.39 -15.34 9.49
C ARG A 101 13.78 -14.04 10.20
N GLY A 102 12.90 -13.51 11.02
CA GLY A 102 13.04 -12.21 11.70
C GLY A 102 12.66 -11.01 10.83
N GLY A 103 12.25 -11.23 9.58
CA GLY A 103 11.71 -10.19 8.72
C GLY A 103 10.30 -9.76 9.15
N VAL A 104 9.83 -8.65 8.61
CA VAL A 104 8.48 -8.10 8.88
C VAL A 104 7.81 -7.66 7.60
N ALA A 105 6.60 -8.14 7.38
CA ALA A 105 5.73 -7.63 6.31
C ALA A 105 4.75 -6.59 6.85
N PHE A 106 4.53 -5.54 6.08
CA PHE A 106 3.58 -4.46 6.30
C PHE A 106 2.64 -4.35 5.11
N ILE A 107 1.34 -4.49 5.36
CA ILE A 107 0.29 -4.34 4.36
C ILE A 107 -0.61 -3.20 4.80
N ILE A 108 -0.86 -2.25 3.92
CA ILE A 108 -1.65 -1.06 4.20
C ILE A 108 -2.86 -1.06 3.27
N ASP A 109 -4.04 -0.97 3.85
CA ASP A 109 -5.30 -0.86 3.14
C ASP A 109 -6.27 0.12 3.82
N ASN A 110 -7.42 0.36 3.18
CA ASN A 110 -8.43 1.28 3.68
C ASN A 110 -9.12 0.74 4.92
N ASP A 111 -9.33 1.60 5.93
CA ASP A 111 -10.27 1.35 7.00
C ASP A 111 -11.62 2.01 6.67
N ALA A 112 -12.54 1.20 6.17
CA ALA A 112 -13.88 1.67 5.82
C ALA A 112 -14.82 1.85 7.01
N THR A 113 -14.40 1.55 8.25
CA THR A 113 -15.26 1.62 9.43
C THR A 113 -15.40 3.01 10.00
N ARG A 114 -14.48 3.90 9.68
CA ARG A 114 -14.38 5.25 10.23
C ARG A 114 -13.81 6.21 9.18
N SER A 115 -13.78 7.49 9.49
CA SER A 115 -13.38 8.61 8.64
C SER A 115 -14.35 8.99 7.53
N THR A 116 -14.20 10.21 7.05
CA THR A 116 -14.96 10.75 5.90
C THR A 116 -14.69 9.92 4.65
N PHE A 117 -13.41 9.66 4.35
CA PHE A 117 -13.05 8.81 3.21
C PHE A 117 -13.62 7.39 3.35
N GLY A 118 -13.55 6.80 4.54
CA GLY A 118 -14.12 5.46 4.80
C GLY A 118 -15.62 5.40 4.52
N GLY A 119 -16.35 6.47 4.83
CA GLY A 119 -17.77 6.61 4.47
C GLY A 119 -18.00 6.66 2.96
N TRP A 120 -17.15 7.35 2.20
CA TRP A 120 -17.19 7.37 0.74
C TRP A 120 -16.83 6.03 0.13
N PHE A 121 -15.78 5.38 0.66
CA PHE A 121 -15.31 4.07 0.22
C PHE A 121 -16.41 2.98 0.37
N ARG A 122 -17.17 2.97 1.48
CA ARG A 122 -18.30 2.05 1.65
C ARG A 122 -19.42 2.25 0.62
N ARG A 123 -19.63 3.49 0.16
CA ARG A 123 -20.59 3.77 -0.91
C ARG A 123 -20.07 3.34 -2.28
N PHE A 124 -18.74 3.41 -2.47
CA PHE A 124 -18.08 2.97 -3.69
C PHE A 124 -18.04 1.43 -3.79
N LEU A 125 -17.73 0.76 -2.68
CA LEU A 125 -17.63 -0.71 -2.61
C LEU A 125 -18.55 -1.26 -1.50
N PRO A 126 -19.85 -1.34 -1.75
CA PRO A 126 -20.83 -1.76 -0.72
C PRO A 126 -20.70 -3.23 -0.30
N THR A 127 -20.00 -4.06 -1.09
CA THR A 127 -19.69 -5.45 -0.78
C THR A 127 -18.48 -5.63 0.14
N TYR A 128 -17.74 -4.53 0.44
CA TYR A 128 -16.59 -4.60 1.34
C TYR A 128 -17.06 -4.89 2.78
N ASP A 129 -16.62 -6.04 3.32
CA ASP A 129 -16.86 -6.44 4.71
C ASP A 129 -15.60 -6.27 5.55
N PRO A 130 -15.50 -5.20 6.36
CA PRO A 130 -14.34 -4.96 7.22
C PRO A 130 -14.06 -6.08 8.20
N ALA A 131 -15.12 -6.75 8.71
CA ALA A 131 -14.97 -7.84 9.66
C ALA A 131 -14.40 -9.11 8.98
N ALA A 132 -14.81 -9.38 7.73
CA ALA A 132 -14.23 -10.46 6.94
C ALA A 132 -12.74 -10.20 6.64
N VAL A 133 -12.38 -8.96 6.29
CA VAL A 133 -10.98 -8.56 6.08
C VAL A 133 -10.15 -8.72 7.36
N GLU A 134 -10.67 -8.30 8.50
CA GLU A 134 -9.99 -8.46 9.78
C GLU A 134 -9.80 -9.94 10.14
N ARG A 135 -10.83 -10.76 10.00
CA ARG A 135 -10.71 -12.22 10.19
C ARG A 135 -9.69 -12.85 9.26
N PHE A 136 -9.67 -12.42 7.99
CA PHE A 136 -8.72 -12.92 6.99
C PHE A 136 -7.26 -12.68 7.38
N TRP A 137 -6.92 -11.47 7.76
CA TRP A 137 -5.56 -11.10 8.17
C TRP A 137 -5.16 -11.72 9.52
N SER A 138 -6.07 -11.67 10.51
CA SER A 138 -5.83 -12.24 11.85
C SER A 138 -5.59 -13.74 11.80
N ALA A 139 -6.38 -14.48 10.99
CA ALA A 139 -6.19 -15.92 10.81
C ALA A 139 -4.82 -16.29 10.18
N ARG A 140 -4.15 -15.32 9.55
CA ARG A 140 -2.81 -15.47 8.96
C ARG A 140 -1.69 -14.90 9.83
N GLY A 141 -2.00 -14.59 11.08
CA GLY A 141 -1.03 -14.08 12.06
C GLY A 141 -0.64 -12.61 11.89
N PHE A 142 -1.37 -11.85 11.08
CA PHE A 142 -1.17 -10.42 10.99
C PHE A 142 -1.83 -9.70 12.17
N GLN A 143 -1.11 -8.75 12.75
CA GLN A 143 -1.62 -7.81 13.73
C GLN A 143 -2.10 -6.54 13.05
N ARG A 144 -3.10 -5.88 13.62
CA ARG A 144 -3.70 -4.64 13.11
C ARG A 144 -3.24 -3.44 13.92
N GLU A 145 -2.78 -2.41 13.23
CA GLU A 145 -2.54 -1.08 13.79
C GLU A 145 -3.40 -0.07 13.01
N PRO A 146 -4.49 0.43 13.61
CA PRO A 146 -5.35 1.40 12.94
C PRO A 146 -4.70 2.79 12.95
N LEU A 147 -4.56 3.41 11.78
CA LEU A 147 -3.93 4.71 11.61
C LEU A 147 -4.92 5.73 11.03
N THR A 148 -4.77 6.98 11.43
CA THR A 148 -5.49 8.10 10.84
C THR A 148 -4.51 8.95 10.04
N MET A 149 -4.91 9.27 8.83
CA MET A 149 -4.20 10.12 7.90
C MET A 149 -5.12 11.28 7.50
N ARG A 150 -4.62 12.16 6.65
CA ARG A 150 -5.40 13.28 6.13
C ARG A 150 -4.94 13.61 4.72
N TRP A 151 -5.88 13.79 3.82
CA TRP A 151 -5.65 14.55 2.60
C TRP A 151 -5.79 16.03 2.93
N ARG A 152 -4.87 16.83 2.42
CA ARG A 152 -4.94 18.28 2.50
C ARG A 152 -4.63 18.84 1.12
N PHE A 153 -5.54 19.65 0.63
CA PHE A 153 -5.44 20.28 -0.68
C PHE A 153 -5.27 21.78 -0.52
N GLU A 154 -4.51 22.40 -1.40
CA GLU A 154 -4.37 23.86 -1.45
C GLU A 154 -5.50 24.49 -2.28
N ARG A 155 -6.01 23.78 -3.26
CA ARG A 155 -7.05 24.26 -4.18
C ARG A 155 -8.19 23.27 -4.28
N ARG A 156 -9.39 23.82 -4.42
CA ARG A 156 -10.61 23.02 -4.65
C ARG A 156 -10.49 22.10 -5.87
N ALA A 157 -9.91 22.60 -6.96
CA ALA A 157 -9.72 21.81 -8.18
C ALA A 157 -8.86 20.55 -7.99
N ASP A 158 -7.87 20.61 -7.10
CA ASP A 158 -7.02 19.45 -6.79
C ASP A 158 -7.79 18.39 -5.98
N PHE A 159 -8.60 18.82 -5.02
CA PHE A 159 -9.53 17.94 -4.32
C PHE A 159 -10.49 17.23 -5.28
N GLU A 160 -11.15 18.01 -6.17
CA GLU A 160 -12.10 17.47 -7.15
C GLU A 160 -11.44 16.49 -8.12
N ALA A 161 -10.22 16.81 -8.59
CA ALA A 161 -9.46 15.91 -9.46
C ALA A 161 -9.15 14.58 -8.80
N VAL A 162 -8.70 14.59 -7.54
CA VAL A 162 -8.42 13.37 -6.79
C VAL A 162 -9.69 12.56 -6.54
N VAL A 163 -10.79 13.19 -6.13
CA VAL A 163 -12.07 12.51 -5.92
C VAL A 163 -12.57 11.85 -7.20
N ARG A 164 -12.37 12.49 -8.38
CA ARG A 164 -12.75 11.91 -9.67
C ARG A 164 -11.85 10.75 -10.12
N ILE A 165 -10.62 10.67 -9.63
CA ILE A 165 -9.73 9.52 -9.85
C ILE A 165 -10.17 8.33 -8.98
N GLU A 166 -10.57 8.58 -7.73
CA GLU A 166 -10.85 7.54 -6.75
C GLU A 166 -12.24 6.90 -6.90
N PHE A 167 -13.22 7.64 -7.43
CA PHE A 167 -14.61 7.22 -7.42
C PHE A 167 -15.29 7.29 -8.80
N THR A 168 -16.39 6.53 -8.96
CA THR A 168 -17.20 6.62 -10.18
C THR A 168 -17.73 8.05 -10.37
N PRO A 169 -17.96 8.50 -11.61
CA PRO A 169 -18.41 9.88 -11.88
C PRO A 169 -19.62 10.31 -11.03
N ALA A 170 -20.65 9.49 -10.95
CA ALA A 170 -21.87 9.80 -10.18
C ALA A 170 -21.63 9.88 -8.66
N LEU A 171 -20.71 9.11 -8.12
CA LEU A 171 -20.35 9.18 -6.69
C LEU A 171 -19.43 10.38 -6.45
N ALA A 172 -18.47 10.62 -7.34
CA ALA A 172 -17.57 11.76 -7.26
C ALA A 172 -18.34 13.09 -7.24
N ASP A 173 -19.33 13.27 -8.13
CA ASP A 173 -20.16 14.47 -8.17
C ASP A 173 -20.92 14.71 -6.84
N ARG A 174 -21.47 13.64 -6.25
CA ARG A 174 -22.13 13.71 -4.94
C ARG A 174 -21.17 14.06 -3.81
N ILE A 175 -19.97 13.47 -3.81
CA ILE A 175 -18.94 13.77 -2.82
C ILE A 175 -18.50 15.23 -2.94
N ILE A 176 -18.22 15.68 -4.15
CA ILE A 176 -17.78 17.05 -4.45
C ILE A 176 -18.85 18.06 -4.02
N ALA A 177 -20.12 17.81 -4.33
CA ALA A 177 -21.22 18.68 -3.92
C ALA A 177 -21.45 18.70 -2.41
N GLY A 178 -21.20 17.60 -1.72
CA GLY A 178 -21.47 17.46 -0.28
C GLY A 178 -20.29 17.71 0.65
N HIS A 179 -19.09 18.00 0.12
CA HIS A 179 -17.90 18.26 0.92
C HIS A 179 -17.30 19.64 0.59
N GLU A 180 -17.49 20.58 1.47
CA GLU A 180 -17.06 21.99 1.25
C GLU A 180 -15.57 22.22 1.58
N GLY A 181 -15.00 21.40 2.45
CA GLY A 181 -13.62 21.57 2.94
C GLY A 181 -12.54 21.18 1.93
N LEU A 182 -11.29 21.53 2.27
CA LEU A 182 -10.07 21.14 1.54
C LEU A 182 -9.27 20.05 2.29
N GLU A 183 -9.81 19.54 3.39
CA GLU A 183 -9.21 18.44 4.16
C GLU A 183 -10.19 17.28 4.23
N VAL A 184 -9.66 16.07 4.07
CA VAL A 184 -10.41 14.82 4.20
C VAL A 184 -9.67 13.93 5.19
N ASP A 185 -10.31 13.59 6.30
CA ASP A 185 -9.78 12.60 7.22
C ASP A 185 -9.89 11.22 6.58
N TYR A 186 -8.82 10.44 6.75
CA TYR A 186 -8.59 9.20 6.05
C TYR A 186 -8.03 8.15 7.01
N ALA A 187 -8.73 7.05 7.17
CA ALA A 187 -8.31 5.96 8.03
C ALA A 187 -7.78 4.78 7.21
N VAL A 188 -6.68 4.19 7.67
CA VAL A 188 -6.09 2.99 7.09
C VAL A 188 -5.80 1.97 8.17
N ASN A 189 -5.76 0.71 7.77
CA ASN A 189 -5.22 -0.39 8.56
C ASN A 189 -3.78 -0.65 8.15
N LEU A 190 -2.87 -0.68 9.11
CA LEU A 190 -1.54 -1.25 8.95
C LEU A 190 -1.56 -2.67 9.51
N TRP A 191 -1.60 -3.66 8.63
CA TRP A 191 -1.45 -5.05 8.97
C TRP A 191 0.03 -5.41 8.96
N TRP A 192 0.52 -6.09 9.99
CA TRP A 192 1.91 -6.48 10.02
C TRP A 192 2.11 -7.87 10.66
N ARG A 193 3.12 -8.61 10.17
CA ARG A 193 3.49 -9.94 10.67
C ARG A 193 5.01 -10.09 10.70
N ARG A 194 5.52 -10.74 11.76
CA ARG A 194 6.92 -11.20 11.84
C ARG A 194 7.04 -12.63 11.30
N TYR A 195 8.14 -12.91 10.65
CA TYR A 195 8.49 -14.19 10.04
C TYR A 195 9.57 -14.95 10.83
#